data_eca2eabba858ea82aaee74b6a6d5c3db
#
_entry.id   eca2eabba858ea82aaee74b6a6d5c3db
#
_cell.length_a   1.000
_cell.length_b   1.000
_cell.length_c   1.000
_cell.angle_alpha   90.00
_cell.angle_beta   90.00
_cell.angle_gamma   90.00
#
_symmetry.space_group_name_H-M   'P 1'
#
loop_
_entity.id
_entity.type
_entity.pdbx_description
1 polymer ?
#
loop_
_entity_poly.entity_id
_entity_poly.type
_entity_poly.pdbx_seq_one_letter_code
_entity_poly.pdbx_strand_id
1 'polypeptide(L)'
;HDSSAIIHTGTSIDLISKVEPLDNTRVNEFEKVWSCASSWRPHKRLEENVRYFLDVATDDTCLIIAGSNPDVQVSHPRIFYAGDLPWEALISLYKISEKFIHLAWLDHCPNVVVDARACGCEIVCSSAGGTKEIAGNNATIIKENDWDFSPVRLYNPPRMDFSEKIQNTLPESSLDINDVSNQYIDVFNLVLENK
;
A
#
# COMPACT_ATOMS: atom_id res chain seq x y z
N HIS A 1 -7.65 -26.68 21.41
CA HIS A 1 -8.54 -25.63 20.85
C HIS A 1 -7.66 -24.60 20.17
N ASP A 2 -7.55 -24.71 18.85
CA ASP A 2 -6.87 -23.71 18.03
C ASP A 2 -7.89 -22.61 17.68
N SER A 3 -8.14 -21.68 18.61
CA SER A 3 -8.86 -20.44 18.28
C SER A 3 -7.83 -19.35 18.03
N SER A 4 -7.63 -18.99 16.77
CA SER A 4 -6.83 -17.83 16.37
C SER A 4 -7.74 -16.79 15.73
N ALA A 5 -7.47 -15.53 16.00
CA ALA A 5 -8.11 -14.40 15.32
C ALA A 5 -7.05 -13.61 14.53
N ILE A 6 -7.37 -13.23 13.30
CA ILE A 6 -6.55 -12.34 12.51
C ILE A 6 -7.21 -10.96 12.57
N ILE A 7 -6.48 -9.98 13.11
CA ILE A 7 -6.93 -8.59 13.21
C ILE A 7 -5.91 -7.73 12.46
N HIS A 8 -6.37 -7.04 11.41
CA HIS A 8 -5.53 -6.12 10.65
C HIS A 8 -5.43 -4.76 11.34
N THR A 9 -4.40 -3.97 10.99
CA THR A 9 -4.29 -2.59 11.47
C THR A 9 -5.35 -1.70 10.83
N GLY A 10 -5.80 -0.70 11.59
CA GLY A 10 -6.73 0.33 11.12
C GLY A 10 -6.09 1.71 11.13
N THR A 11 -6.81 2.69 10.57
CA THR A 11 -6.45 4.11 10.58
C THR A 11 -7.63 4.96 11.07
N SER A 12 -7.36 6.20 11.47
CA SER A 12 -8.41 7.11 11.94
C SER A 12 -9.12 7.78 10.77
N ILE A 13 -10.28 7.25 10.38
CA ILE A 13 -11.13 7.83 9.33
C ILE A 13 -11.53 9.27 9.66
N ASP A 14 -11.79 9.54 10.92
CA ASP A 14 -12.11 10.90 11.43
C ASP A 14 -10.99 11.90 11.19
N LEU A 15 -9.73 11.53 11.43
CA LEU A 15 -8.59 12.41 11.19
C LEU A 15 -8.34 12.56 9.69
N ILE A 16 -8.43 11.49 8.93
CA ILE A 16 -8.33 11.52 7.46
C ILE A 16 -9.35 12.50 6.87
N SER A 17 -10.58 12.49 7.35
CA SER A 17 -11.65 13.37 6.82
C SER A 17 -11.32 14.85 6.93
N LYS A 18 -10.52 15.25 7.92
CA LYS A 18 -10.14 16.65 8.23
C LYS A 18 -8.94 17.16 7.41
N VAL A 19 -8.21 16.29 6.75
CA VAL A 19 -7.06 16.67 5.93
C VAL A 19 -7.55 17.12 4.56
N GLU A 20 -7.09 18.28 4.08
CA GLU A 20 -7.42 18.76 2.73
C GLU A 20 -6.61 18.01 1.66
N PRO A 21 -7.18 17.78 0.46
CA PRO A 21 -6.44 17.23 -0.67
C PRO A 21 -5.25 18.13 -1.06
N LEU A 22 -4.20 17.51 -1.59
CA LEU A 22 -3.04 18.24 -2.08
C LEU A 22 -3.43 19.18 -3.24
N ASP A 23 -3.06 20.45 -3.10
CA ASP A 23 -3.10 21.43 -4.18
C ASP A 23 -1.67 21.81 -4.57
N ASN A 24 -1.23 21.40 -5.75
CA ASN A 24 0.11 21.65 -6.25
C ASN A 24 0.11 21.86 -7.77
N THR A 25 0.55 23.02 -8.22
CA THR A 25 0.49 23.42 -9.62
C THR A 25 1.18 22.45 -10.58
N ARG A 26 2.31 21.84 -10.19
CA ARG A 26 3.02 20.86 -11.04
C ARG A 26 2.26 19.54 -11.19
N VAL A 27 1.55 19.14 -10.14
CA VAL A 27 0.74 17.91 -10.14
C VAL A 27 -0.54 18.16 -10.93
N ASN A 28 -1.09 19.35 -10.86
CA ASN A 28 -2.31 19.76 -11.57
C ASN A 28 -2.14 19.82 -13.10
N GLU A 29 -0.91 19.70 -13.62
CA GLU A 29 -0.65 19.55 -15.06
C GLU A 29 -1.03 18.16 -15.60
N PHE A 30 -1.24 17.18 -14.69
CA PHE A 30 -1.62 15.81 -15.04
C PHE A 30 -3.08 15.55 -14.70
N GLU A 31 -3.74 14.75 -15.53
CA GLU A 31 -5.14 14.35 -15.27
C GLU A 31 -5.24 13.34 -14.13
N LYS A 32 -4.20 12.53 -13.94
CA LYS A 32 -4.16 11.45 -12.95
C LYS A 32 -2.88 11.48 -12.14
N VAL A 33 -3.03 11.15 -10.88
CA VAL A 33 -1.91 11.01 -9.94
C VAL A 33 -1.89 9.57 -9.42
N TRP A 34 -0.74 8.93 -9.53
CA TRP A 34 -0.44 7.72 -8.80
C TRP A 34 0.61 8.02 -7.74
N SER A 35 0.59 7.27 -6.65
CA SER A 35 1.56 7.46 -5.57
C SER A 35 2.12 6.14 -5.06
N CYS A 36 3.29 6.22 -4.44
CA CYS A 36 3.87 5.17 -3.62
C CYS A 36 4.65 5.80 -2.46
N ALA A 37 4.65 5.13 -1.31
CA ALA A 37 5.33 5.63 -0.13
C ALA A 37 5.92 4.50 0.71
N SER A 38 7.15 4.68 1.18
CA SER A 38 7.81 3.75 2.10
C SER A 38 9.08 4.36 2.71
N SER A 39 9.56 3.74 3.77
CA SER A 39 10.99 3.79 4.11
C SER A 39 11.69 2.80 3.17
N TRP A 40 12.27 3.32 2.09
CA TRP A 40 12.77 2.52 0.98
C TRP A 40 13.93 1.62 1.38
N ARG A 41 13.77 0.35 1.09
CA ARG A 41 14.74 -0.74 1.29
C ARG A 41 14.53 -1.74 0.16
N PRO A 42 15.48 -2.62 -0.17
CA PRO A 42 15.37 -3.54 -1.32
C PRO A 42 14.04 -4.32 -1.39
N HIS A 43 13.54 -4.82 -0.24
CA HIS A 43 12.28 -5.55 -0.22
C HIS A 43 11.03 -4.69 -0.49
N LYS A 44 11.14 -3.36 -0.39
CA LYS A 44 10.05 -2.42 -0.76
C LYS A 44 9.99 -2.18 -2.25
N ARG A 45 11.00 -2.61 -3.01
CA ARG A 45 11.01 -2.69 -4.47
C ARG A 45 10.63 -1.38 -5.16
N LEU A 46 11.31 -0.27 -4.79
CA LEU A 46 11.04 1.02 -5.45
C LEU A 46 11.21 0.93 -6.97
N GLU A 47 12.24 0.22 -7.46
CA GLU A 47 12.45 0.00 -8.90
C GLU A 47 11.24 -0.68 -9.56
N GLU A 48 10.65 -1.69 -8.93
CA GLU A 48 9.47 -2.38 -9.46
C GLU A 48 8.22 -1.48 -9.45
N ASN A 49 8.04 -0.63 -8.44
CA ASN A 49 6.95 0.34 -8.41
C ASN A 49 7.08 1.32 -9.59
N VAL A 50 8.28 1.86 -9.82
CA VAL A 50 8.57 2.76 -10.95
C VAL A 50 8.38 2.05 -12.29
N ARG A 51 8.90 0.83 -12.43
CA ARG A 51 8.77 0.04 -13.66
C ARG A 51 7.31 -0.25 -13.99
N TYR A 52 6.53 -0.67 -13.00
CA TYR A 52 5.08 -0.89 -13.18
C TYR A 52 4.36 0.38 -13.64
N PHE A 53 4.67 1.52 -13.02
CA PHE A 53 4.10 2.80 -13.43
C PHE A 53 4.43 3.12 -14.89
N LEU A 54 5.69 2.99 -15.30
CA LEU A 54 6.12 3.31 -16.66
C LEU A 54 5.53 2.36 -17.72
N ASP A 55 5.30 1.09 -17.33
CA ASP A 55 4.75 0.07 -18.24
C ASP A 55 3.22 0.22 -18.44
N VAL A 56 2.49 0.76 -17.44
CA VAL A 56 1.02 0.68 -17.40
C VAL A 56 0.33 2.04 -17.46
N ALA A 57 0.95 3.08 -16.90
CA ALA A 57 0.32 4.40 -16.80
C ALA A 57 0.32 5.15 -18.15
N THR A 58 -0.78 5.82 -18.43
CA THR A 58 -0.94 6.69 -19.60
C THR A 58 -0.12 7.98 -19.47
N ASP A 59 0.12 8.68 -20.57
CA ASP A 59 1.00 9.86 -20.59
C ASP A 59 0.46 11.06 -19.79
N ASP A 60 -0.82 11.08 -19.52
CA ASP A 60 -1.53 12.07 -18.68
C ASP A 60 -1.40 11.78 -17.17
N THR A 61 -0.69 10.74 -16.78
CA THR A 61 -0.54 10.29 -15.40
C THR A 61 0.85 10.57 -14.87
N CYS A 62 0.97 11.12 -13.65
CA CYS A 62 2.24 11.22 -12.93
C CYS A 62 2.34 10.27 -11.74
N LEU A 63 3.56 9.98 -11.33
CA LEU A 63 3.89 9.22 -10.12
C LEU A 63 4.56 10.13 -9.10
N ILE A 64 4.05 10.16 -7.87
CA ILE A 64 4.68 10.82 -6.74
C ILE A 64 5.22 9.76 -5.78
N ILE A 65 6.52 9.80 -5.56
CA ILE A 65 7.27 8.89 -4.69
C ILE A 65 7.59 9.61 -3.39
N ALA A 66 7.00 9.17 -2.29
CA ALA A 66 7.26 9.66 -0.95
C ALA A 66 8.11 8.67 -0.14
N GLY A 67 8.79 9.18 0.88
CA GLY A 67 9.55 8.40 1.84
C GLY A 67 11.05 8.61 1.78
N SER A 68 11.72 8.02 2.78
CA SER A 68 13.15 8.19 3.01
C SER A 68 14.01 7.13 2.28
N ASN A 69 15.26 7.52 1.99
CA ASN A 69 16.31 6.62 1.49
C ASN A 69 15.95 5.86 0.21
N PRO A 70 15.52 6.52 -0.87
CA PRO A 70 15.26 5.83 -2.12
C PRO A 70 16.56 5.19 -2.63
N ASP A 71 16.54 3.86 -2.82
CA ASP A 71 17.66 3.07 -3.33
C ASP A 71 17.84 3.21 -4.85
N VAL A 72 16.82 3.72 -5.52
CA VAL A 72 16.82 4.04 -6.96
C VAL A 72 16.24 5.44 -7.17
N GLN A 73 16.84 6.21 -8.08
CA GLN A 73 16.30 7.47 -8.57
C GLN A 73 16.25 7.46 -10.08
N VAL A 74 15.04 7.48 -10.62
CA VAL A 74 14.77 7.54 -12.07
C VAL A 74 14.39 8.97 -12.42
N SER A 75 15.17 9.61 -13.29
CA SER A 75 14.82 10.93 -13.84
C SER A 75 13.84 10.75 -15.00
N HIS A 76 12.59 11.17 -14.80
CA HIS A 76 11.53 11.08 -15.81
C HIS A 76 10.56 12.25 -15.62
N PRO A 77 10.02 12.87 -16.70
CA PRO A 77 9.17 14.05 -16.60
C PRO A 77 7.85 13.84 -15.82
N ARG A 78 7.41 12.58 -15.70
CA ARG A 78 6.19 12.19 -14.98
C ARG A 78 6.45 11.61 -13.59
N ILE A 79 7.70 11.62 -13.10
CA ILE A 79 8.06 11.05 -11.78
C ILE A 79 8.61 12.14 -10.87
N PHE A 80 8.00 12.28 -9.70
CA PHE A 80 8.37 13.28 -8.70
C PHE A 80 8.72 12.62 -7.37
N TYR A 81 9.85 13.04 -6.78
CA TYR A 81 10.28 12.58 -5.47
C TYR A 81 9.92 13.64 -4.43
N ALA A 82 9.00 13.32 -3.53
CA ALA A 82 8.53 14.21 -2.48
C ALA A 82 9.36 14.14 -1.18
N GLY A 83 10.26 13.16 -1.07
CA GLY A 83 11.03 12.94 0.16
C GLY A 83 10.19 12.39 1.30
N ASP A 84 10.69 12.52 2.52
CA ASP A 84 9.98 12.08 3.72
C ASP A 84 8.89 13.08 4.08
N LEU A 85 7.64 12.61 4.14
CA LEU A 85 6.47 13.44 4.39
C LEU A 85 5.85 13.09 5.75
N PRO A 86 5.38 14.10 6.52
CA PRO A 86 4.55 13.84 7.69
C PRO A 86 3.22 13.20 7.27
N TRP A 87 2.55 12.55 8.23
CA TRP A 87 1.33 11.78 7.97
C TRP A 87 0.24 12.60 7.26
N GLU A 88 -0.02 13.82 7.71
CA GLU A 88 -1.03 14.70 7.10
C GLU A 88 -0.72 15.02 5.62
N ALA A 89 0.55 15.20 5.29
CA ALA A 89 0.95 15.44 3.90
C ALA A 89 0.83 14.16 3.04
N LEU A 90 1.07 12.97 3.60
CA LEU A 90 0.79 11.70 2.94
C LEU A 90 -0.72 11.53 2.68
N ILE A 91 -1.57 11.80 3.67
CA ILE A 91 -3.02 11.76 3.50
C ILE A 91 -3.49 12.74 2.42
N SER A 92 -2.96 13.97 2.44
CA SER A 92 -3.25 15.00 1.42
C SER A 92 -2.91 14.51 0.01
N LEU A 93 -1.76 13.84 -0.16
CA LEU A 93 -1.35 13.20 -1.41
C LEU A 93 -2.26 12.03 -1.79
N TYR A 94 -2.60 11.15 -0.85
CA TYR A 94 -3.46 10.00 -1.15
C TYR A 94 -4.86 10.41 -1.60
N LYS A 95 -5.41 11.50 -1.07
CA LYS A 95 -6.73 12.03 -1.47
C LYS A 95 -6.83 12.45 -2.93
N ILE A 96 -5.71 12.76 -3.58
CA ILE A 96 -5.66 13.06 -5.02
C ILE A 96 -5.16 11.89 -5.87
N SER A 97 -4.74 10.80 -5.23
CA SER A 97 -4.16 9.65 -5.93
C SER A 97 -5.24 8.69 -6.40
N GLU A 98 -5.29 8.41 -7.72
CA GLU A 98 -6.14 7.35 -8.28
C GLU A 98 -5.66 5.98 -7.80
N LYS A 99 -4.33 5.76 -7.86
CA LYS A 99 -3.72 4.48 -7.46
C LYS A 99 -2.57 4.69 -6.48
N PHE A 100 -2.46 3.75 -5.56
CA PHE A 100 -1.32 3.61 -4.67
C PHE A 100 -0.59 2.29 -4.97
N ILE A 101 0.68 2.39 -5.39
CA ILE A 101 1.49 1.23 -5.75
C ILE A 101 2.31 0.77 -4.55
N HIS A 102 2.19 -0.50 -4.17
CA HIS A 102 2.94 -1.12 -3.09
C HIS A 102 3.36 -2.55 -3.46
N LEU A 103 4.37 -2.69 -4.30
CA LEU A 103 4.88 -3.98 -4.79
C LEU A 103 5.95 -4.58 -3.87
N ALA A 104 5.87 -4.29 -2.58
CA ALA A 104 6.80 -4.80 -1.61
C ALA A 104 6.81 -6.34 -1.55
N TRP A 105 8.02 -6.89 -1.34
CA TRP A 105 8.24 -8.31 -1.13
C TRP A 105 7.98 -8.68 0.32
N LEU A 106 7.01 -9.58 0.56
CA LEU A 106 6.71 -10.13 1.88
C LEU A 106 6.37 -9.08 2.96
N ASP A 107 5.73 -7.98 2.57
CA ASP A 107 5.20 -7.05 3.55
C ASP A 107 3.96 -7.64 4.23
N HIS A 108 3.79 -7.42 5.52
CA HIS A 108 2.72 -8.06 6.27
C HIS A 108 1.43 -7.25 6.26
N CYS A 109 1.46 -6.06 6.88
CA CYS A 109 0.32 -5.16 6.98
C CYS A 109 0.82 -3.71 6.96
N PRO A 110 1.17 -3.16 5.77
CA PRO A 110 1.75 -1.83 5.67
C PRO A 110 0.71 -0.74 5.94
N ASN A 111 0.93 0.09 6.97
CA ASN A 111 0.05 1.19 7.34
C ASN A 111 -0.20 2.16 6.18
N VAL A 112 0.80 2.42 5.34
CA VAL A 112 0.66 3.28 4.15
C VAL A 112 -0.39 2.78 3.15
N VAL A 113 -0.60 1.46 3.06
CA VAL A 113 -1.66 0.86 2.24
C VAL A 113 -3.02 1.04 2.88
N VAL A 114 -3.12 0.87 4.21
CA VAL A 114 -4.35 1.11 4.97
C VAL A 114 -4.80 2.56 4.80
N ASP A 115 -3.87 3.51 4.99
CA ASP A 115 -4.13 4.95 4.83
C ASP A 115 -4.53 5.31 3.40
N ALA A 116 -3.79 4.83 2.40
CA ALA A 116 -4.09 5.10 0.99
C ALA A 116 -5.48 4.54 0.58
N ARG A 117 -5.80 3.32 1.01
CA ARG A 117 -7.12 2.73 0.78
C ARG A 117 -8.22 3.52 1.48
N ALA A 118 -7.99 3.97 2.70
CA ALA A 118 -8.94 4.81 3.44
C ALA A 118 -9.19 6.18 2.76
N CYS A 119 -8.23 6.65 1.98
CA CYS A 119 -8.37 7.85 1.15
C CYS A 119 -9.06 7.58 -0.21
N GLY A 120 -9.37 6.31 -0.53
CA GLY A 120 -10.06 5.94 -1.78
C GLY A 120 -9.15 5.50 -2.93
N CYS A 121 -7.83 5.36 -2.70
CA CYS A 121 -6.91 4.87 -3.73
C CYS A 121 -7.23 3.42 -4.12
N GLU A 122 -7.17 3.10 -5.41
CA GLU A 122 -7.03 1.72 -5.87
C GLU A 122 -5.62 1.21 -5.51
N ILE A 123 -5.53 0.08 -4.85
CA ILE A 123 -4.25 -0.49 -4.44
C ILE A 123 -3.69 -1.40 -5.53
N VAL A 124 -2.42 -1.20 -5.86
CA VAL A 124 -1.64 -2.13 -6.69
C VAL A 124 -0.61 -2.79 -5.80
N CYS A 125 -0.69 -4.10 -5.63
CA CYS A 125 0.21 -4.83 -4.74
C CYS A 125 0.68 -6.16 -5.31
N SER A 126 1.70 -6.74 -4.65
CA SER A 126 2.18 -8.09 -4.91
C SER A 126 1.28 -9.13 -4.26
N SER A 127 1.19 -10.33 -4.84
CA SER A 127 0.51 -11.47 -4.21
C SER A 127 1.31 -12.08 -3.05
N ALA A 128 2.59 -11.74 -2.91
CA ALA A 128 3.43 -12.20 -1.80
C ALA A 128 3.23 -11.35 -0.54
N GLY A 129 3.16 -12.02 0.60
CA GLY A 129 2.91 -11.36 1.89
C GLY A 129 1.43 -11.06 2.16
N GLY A 130 1.18 -10.24 3.18
CA GLY A 130 -0.15 -9.93 3.70
C GLY A 130 -0.79 -8.67 3.11
N THR A 131 -0.10 -7.90 2.27
CA THR A 131 -0.63 -6.64 1.72
C THR A 131 -1.97 -6.85 0.99
N LYS A 132 -2.14 -7.96 0.27
CA LYS A 132 -3.39 -8.31 -0.43
C LYS A 132 -4.60 -8.43 0.51
N GLU A 133 -4.39 -8.77 1.77
CA GLU A 133 -5.47 -8.93 2.77
C GLU A 133 -6.11 -7.60 3.15
N ILE A 134 -5.34 -6.51 3.03
CA ILE A 134 -5.80 -5.16 3.34
C ILE A 134 -6.03 -4.29 2.09
N ALA A 135 -5.75 -4.82 0.90
CA ALA A 135 -5.78 -4.04 -0.34
C ALA A 135 -7.20 -3.71 -0.85
N GLY A 136 -8.23 -4.45 -0.41
CA GLY A 136 -9.62 -4.28 -0.87
C GLY A 136 -9.95 -5.06 -2.14
N ASN A 137 -11.25 -5.18 -2.45
CA ASN A 137 -11.74 -6.04 -3.52
C ASN A 137 -11.46 -5.50 -4.93
N ASN A 138 -11.24 -4.20 -5.07
CA ASN A 138 -10.90 -3.54 -6.34
C ASN A 138 -9.38 -3.44 -6.59
N ALA A 139 -8.56 -4.05 -5.72
CA ALA A 139 -7.12 -4.00 -5.86
C ALA A 139 -6.61 -4.75 -7.10
N THR A 140 -5.59 -4.19 -7.73
CA THR A 140 -4.80 -4.90 -8.75
C THR A 140 -3.68 -5.69 -8.06
N ILE A 141 -3.80 -7.01 -8.03
CA ILE A 141 -2.78 -7.89 -7.42
C ILE A 141 -1.93 -8.51 -8.52
N ILE A 142 -0.63 -8.21 -8.50
CA ILE A 142 0.35 -8.81 -9.42
C ILE A 142 0.77 -10.16 -8.85
N LYS A 143 0.61 -11.23 -9.65
CA LYS A 143 0.98 -12.58 -9.22
C LYS A 143 2.51 -12.72 -9.16
N GLU A 144 2.98 -13.20 -8.03
CA GLU A 144 4.37 -13.62 -7.89
C GLU A 144 4.53 -15.08 -8.35
N ASN A 145 5.71 -15.39 -8.84
CA ASN A 145 6.08 -16.78 -9.06
C ASN A 145 6.14 -17.53 -7.72
N ASP A 146 5.93 -18.84 -7.79
CA ASP A 146 6.15 -19.72 -6.63
C ASP A 146 7.60 -19.58 -6.17
N TRP A 147 7.79 -19.55 -4.86
CA TRP A 147 9.10 -19.39 -4.24
C TRP A 147 9.26 -20.32 -3.03
N ASP A 148 10.50 -20.74 -2.82
CA ASP A 148 10.88 -21.55 -1.67
C ASP A 148 11.12 -20.65 -0.45
N PHE A 149 10.51 -21.00 0.68
CA PHE A 149 10.62 -20.30 1.95
C PHE A 149 11.96 -20.54 2.67
N SER A 150 12.84 -21.38 2.17
CA SER A 150 14.06 -21.78 2.90
C SER A 150 15.34 -21.56 2.11
N PRO A 151 16.22 -20.65 2.52
CA PRO A 151 16.02 -19.49 3.40
C PRO A 151 15.45 -18.27 2.64
N VAL A 152 14.55 -17.54 3.27
CA VAL A 152 14.03 -16.30 2.68
C VAL A 152 15.10 -15.21 2.69
N ARG A 153 15.43 -14.70 1.51
CA ARG A 153 16.34 -13.56 1.34
C ARG A 153 15.55 -12.26 1.19
N LEU A 154 15.05 -11.74 2.30
CA LEU A 154 14.15 -10.58 2.31
C LEU A 154 14.69 -9.37 1.52
N TYR A 155 15.99 -9.09 1.62
CA TYR A 155 16.62 -7.95 0.94
C TYR A 155 17.13 -8.26 -0.48
N ASN A 156 16.82 -9.42 -1.00
CA ASN A 156 17.09 -9.80 -2.38
C ASN A 156 15.81 -10.36 -3.03
N PRO A 157 14.78 -9.51 -3.19
CA PRO A 157 13.50 -9.92 -3.73
C PRO A 157 13.65 -10.36 -5.19
N PRO A 158 12.86 -11.34 -5.67
CA PRO A 158 12.84 -11.68 -7.08
C PRO A 158 12.30 -10.51 -7.91
N ARG A 159 12.72 -10.43 -9.17
CA ARG A 159 12.15 -9.48 -10.13
C ARG A 159 10.72 -9.89 -10.47
N MET A 160 9.84 -8.90 -10.60
CA MET A 160 8.43 -9.15 -10.89
C MET A 160 8.16 -9.27 -12.39
N ASP A 161 7.21 -10.13 -12.73
CA ASP A 161 6.52 -10.14 -14.00
C ASP A 161 5.13 -9.54 -13.82
N PHE A 162 4.77 -8.54 -14.63
CA PHE A 162 3.48 -7.85 -14.52
C PHE A 162 2.40 -8.43 -15.45
N SER A 163 2.71 -9.51 -16.16
CA SER A 163 1.81 -10.12 -17.16
C SER A 163 0.58 -10.77 -16.52
N GLU A 164 0.73 -11.34 -15.31
CA GLU A 164 -0.34 -12.07 -14.65
C GLU A 164 -0.87 -11.27 -13.45
N LYS A 165 -2.18 -11.01 -13.48
CA LYS A 165 -2.94 -10.37 -12.39
C LYS A 165 -3.97 -11.32 -11.85
N ILE A 166 -4.18 -11.27 -10.55
CA ILE A 166 -5.23 -12.06 -9.88
C ILE A 166 -6.26 -11.14 -9.24
N GLN A 167 -7.51 -11.61 -9.20
CA GLN A 167 -8.57 -10.91 -8.50
C GLN A 167 -8.45 -11.14 -7.00
N ASN A 168 -8.64 -10.08 -6.20
CA ASN A 168 -8.75 -10.23 -4.77
C ASN A 168 -10.11 -10.82 -4.39
N THR A 169 -10.09 -12.01 -3.80
CA THR A 169 -11.28 -12.72 -3.31
C THR A 169 -11.34 -12.79 -1.79
N LEU A 170 -10.40 -12.14 -1.12
CA LEU A 170 -10.36 -12.12 0.34
C LEU A 170 -11.48 -11.23 0.91
N PRO A 171 -12.02 -11.57 2.09
CA PRO A 171 -12.99 -10.72 2.77
C PRO A 171 -12.44 -9.31 3.00
N GLU A 172 -13.29 -8.31 2.86
CA GLU A 172 -12.91 -6.95 3.19
C GLU A 172 -12.67 -6.78 4.69
N SER A 173 -11.50 -6.25 5.04
CA SER A 173 -11.19 -5.84 6.41
C SER A 173 -11.68 -4.42 6.67
N SER A 174 -12.15 -4.15 7.88
CA SER A 174 -12.41 -2.78 8.30
C SER A 174 -11.11 -1.97 8.35
N LEU A 175 -11.20 -0.71 7.91
CA LEU A 175 -10.10 0.25 7.98
C LEU A 175 -10.20 1.18 9.18
N ASP A 176 -11.38 1.27 9.82
CA ASP A 176 -11.58 2.16 10.96
C ASP A 176 -10.90 1.61 12.21
N ILE A 177 -10.05 2.43 12.83
CA ILE A 177 -9.34 2.06 14.05
C ILE A 177 -10.30 1.74 15.22
N ASN A 178 -11.51 2.32 15.24
CA ASN A 178 -12.50 2.00 16.25
C ASN A 178 -13.03 0.57 16.09
N ASP A 179 -13.32 0.15 14.86
CA ASP A 179 -13.75 -1.22 14.59
C ASP A 179 -12.66 -2.23 14.92
N VAL A 180 -11.41 -1.91 14.54
CA VAL A 180 -10.24 -2.73 14.88
C VAL A 180 -10.07 -2.84 16.40
N SER A 181 -10.24 -1.75 17.13
CA SER A 181 -10.17 -1.74 18.60
C SER A 181 -11.25 -2.63 19.21
N ASN A 182 -12.47 -2.59 18.68
CA ASN A 182 -13.57 -3.47 19.15
C ASN A 182 -13.26 -4.95 18.91
N GLN A 183 -12.67 -5.30 17.76
CA GLN A 183 -12.26 -6.69 17.49
C GLN A 183 -11.23 -7.19 18.54
N TYR A 184 -10.28 -6.35 18.96
CA TYR A 184 -9.36 -6.71 20.04
C TYR A 184 -10.08 -6.91 21.38
N ILE A 185 -11.04 -6.03 21.72
CA ILE A 185 -11.84 -6.15 22.95
C ILE A 185 -12.63 -7.47 22.94
N ASP A 186 -13.25 -7.82 21.81
CA ASP A 186 -14.01 -9.07 21.69
C ASP A 186 -13.13 -10.29 21.90
N VAL A 187 -11.92 -10.32 21.33
CA VAL A 187 -10.96 -11.43 21.55
C VAL A 187 -10.56 -11.49 23.03
N PHE A 188 -10.29 -10.37 23.70
CA PHE A 188 -9.95 -10.36 25.13
C PHE A 188 -11.11 -10.89 25.99
N ASN A 189 -12.35 -10.50 25.71
CA ASN A 189 -13.53 -10.99 26.42
C ASN A 189 -13.69 -12.49 26.26
N LEU A 190 -13.55 -13.02 25.04
CA LEU A 190 -13.60 -14.48 24.77
C LEU A 190 -12.53 -15.26 25.55
N VAL A 191 -11.34 -14.72 25.71
CA VAL A 191 -10.26 -15.36 26.48
C VAL A 191 -10.57 -15.34 27.96
N LEU A 192 -11.22 -14.29 28.48
CA LEU A 192 -11.57 -14.17 29.90
C LEU A 192 -12.74 -15.07 30.28
N GLU A 193 -13.73 -15.23 29.39
CA GLU A 193 -14.91 -16.09 29.61
C GLU A 193 -14.58 -17.59 29.58
N ASN A 194 -13.49 -17.98 28.91
CA ASN A 194 -13.05 -19.37 28.81
C ASN A 194 -12.04 -19.80 29.90
N LYS A 195 -11.87 -19.01 30.96
CA LYS A 195 -11.10 -19.34 32.15
C LYS A 195 -12.00 -19.81 33.28
#